data_fdca25c6c7a7b252d26544e21ac4aa67
#
_entry.id   fdca25c6c7a7b252d26544e21ac4aa67
#
_cell.length_a   1.000
_cell.length_b   1.000
_cell.length_c   1.000
_cell.angle_alpha   90.00
_cell.angle_beta   90.00
_cell.angle_gamma   90.00
#
_symmetry.space_group_name_H-M   'P 1'
#
loop_
_entity.id
_entity.type
_entity.pdbx_description
1 polymer ?
#
loop_
_entity_poly.entity_id
_entity_poly.type
_entity_poly.pdbx_seq_one_letter_code
_entity_poly.pdbx_strand_id
1 'polypeptide(L)'
;SAFKTRGFLTIHGKLADEPVTVIVCHWPSRFSGSFYRESAARQVKAIKDELLKKNPERKIFVMGDMNDDPVDKSMYQILGAKPEISKVKDGDMYNPWYNLLAKQGVGTLSYNGAWNLFDQIVMTPNLLDRAGKKDFSKLTFWKHAIQRMPYLFQTEGKYKGTPKRTTAGGVWLDGYSDHLPVCVYL
;
A
#
# COMPACT_ATOMS: atom_id res chain seq x y z
N SER A 1 -17.06 8.69 23.38
CA SER A 1 -15.85 7.87 23.59
C SER A 1 -14.88 8.11 22.45
N ALA A 2 -13.58 8.18 22.74
CA ALA A 2 -12.56 8.31 21.71
C ALA A 2 -12.57 7.07 20.80
N PHE A 3 -12.51 7.28 19.49
CA PHE A 3 -12.37 6.17 18.52
C PHE A 3 -11.01 5.51 18.72
N LYS A 4 -11.01 4.23 19.07
CA LYS A 4 -9.79 3.44 19.22
C LYS A 4 -9.50 2.69 17.92
N THR A 5 -8.29 2.83 17.41
CA THR A 5 -7.80 2.12 16.23
C THR A 5 -6.37 1.66 16.44
N ARG A 6 -5.82 0.94 15.45
CA ARG A 6 -4.43 0.47 15.46
C ARG A 6 -3.47 1.65 15.31
N GLY A 7 -2.31 1.56 15.95
CA GLY A 7 -1.20 2.49 15.73
C GLY A 7 -0.46 2.18 14.41
N PHE A 8 0.51 3.01 14.09
CA PHE A 8 1.45 2.78 12.99
C PHE A 8 2.75 2.22 13.56
N LEU A 9 3.22 1.10 12.99
CA LEU A 9 4.55 0.61 13.32
C LEU A 9 5.56 1.32 12.42
N THR A 10 6.50 2.05 13.02
CA THR A 10 7.55 2.77 12.28
C THR A 10 8.89 2.12 12.55
N ILE A 11 9.54 1.64 11.50
CA ILE A 11 10.82 0.95 11.54
C ILE A 11 11.86 1.83 10.86
N HIS A 12 12.96 2.13 11.55
CA HIS A 12 14.09 2.89 11.02
C HIS A 12 15.30 1.98 10.86
N GLY A 13 16.02 2.12 9.76
CA GLY A 13 17.20 1.32 9.50
C GLY A 13 17.96 1.77 8.26
N LYS A 14 18.80 0.88 7.78
CA LYS A 14 19.52 1.01 6.51
C LYS A 14 19.21 -0.18 5.62
N LEU A 15 19.05 0.07 4.34
CA LEU A 15 18.99 -0.94 3.30
C LEU A 15 20.00 -0.56 2.22
N ALA A 16 20.92 -1.45 1.86
CA ALA A 16 22.06 -1.16 0.99
C ALA A 16 22.80 0.15 1.39
N ASP A 17 23.07 0.30 2.70
CA ASP A 17 23.72 1.46 3.35
C ASP A 17 22.95 2.78 3.29
N GLU A 18 21.80 2.83 2.63
CA GLU A 18 20.96 4.02 2.58
C GLU A 18 19.94 4.08 3.73
N PRO A 19 19.67 5.27 4.31
CA PRO A 19 18.71 5.40 5.41
C PRO A 19 17.29 5.17 4.91
N VAL A 20 16.60 4.21 5.51
CA VAL A 20 15.23 3.83 5.16
C VAL A 20 14.33 3.90 6.39
N THR A 21 13.08 4.28 6.16
CA THR A 21 11.99 4.13 7.12
C THR A 21 10.82 3.40 6.46
N VAL A 22 10.29 2.43 7.16
CA VAL A 22 9.06 1.73 6.77
C VAL A 22 7.97 2.06 7.79
N ILE A 23 6.84 2.59 7.33
CA ILE A 23 5.65 2.86 8.13
C ILE A 23 4.62 1.81 7.75
N VAL A 24 4.34 0.88 8.68
CA VAL A 24 3.38 -0.21 8.47
C VAL A 24 2.03 0.21 9.03
N CYS A 25 1.01 0.08 8.20
CA CYS A 25 -0.35 0.55 8.46
C CYS A 25 -1.36 -0.60 8.39
N HIS A 26 -2.40 -0.49 9.21
CA HIS A 26 -3.67 -1.16 9.00
C HIS A 26 -4.75 -0.16 9.40
N TRP A 27 -5.26 0.58 8.42
CA TRP A 27 -6.21 1.67 8.67
C TRP A 27 -7.60 1.16 9.06
N PRO A 28 -8.45 2.02 9.65
CA PRO A 28 -9.83 1.66 9.97
C PRO A 28 -10.60 1.14 8.77
N SER A 29 -11.36 0.06 8.98
CA SER A 29 -12.14 -0.55 7.91
C SER A 29 -13.18 0.43 7.31
N ARG A 30 -13.67 0.14 6.13
CA ARG A 30 -14.74 0.93 5.47
C ARG A 30 -16.04 1.00 6.29
N PHE A 31 -16.23 0.05 7.20
CA PHE A 31 -17.35 0.09 8.15
C PHE A 31 -17.30 1.33 9.07
N SER A 32 -16.11 1.83 9.40
CA SER A 32 -15.91 3.00 10.26
C SER A 32 -16.03 4.35 9.56
N GLY A 33 -16.33 4.40 8.29
CA GLY A 33 -16.42 5.63 7.51
C GLY A 33 -15.05 6.17 7.03
N SER A 34 -15.08 6.98 5.95
CA SER A 34 -13.86 7.51 5.30
C SER A 34 -13.09 8.50 6.14
N PHE A 35 -13.78 9.28 6.99
CA PHE A 35 -13.14 10.29 7.87
C PHE A 35 -11.98 9.71 8.69
N TYR A 36 -12.11 8.49 9.20
CA TYR A 36 -11.09 7.86 10.03
C TYR A 36 -9.86 7.47 9.21
N ARG A 37 -10.04 6.99 7.98
CA ARG A 37 -8.93 6.69 7.06
C ARG A 37 -8.27 7.96 6.55
N GLU A 38 -9.04 9.00 6.26
CA GLU A 38 -8.52 10.32 5.93
C GLU A 38 -7.69 10.90 7.08
N SER A 39 -8.12 10.69 8.32
CA SER A 39 -7.37 11.09 9.51
C SER A 39 -6.06 10.30 9.66
N ALA A 40 -6.10 8.99 9.42
CA ALA A 40 -4.90 8.15 9.39
C ALA A 40 -3.90 8.63 8.31
N ALA A 41 -4.39 8.94 7.11
CA ALA A 41 -3.56 9.47 6.03
C ALA A 41 -2.87 10.79 6.40
N ARG A 42 -3.59 11.72 7.08
CA ARG A 42 -3.00 12.97 7.59
C ARG A 42 -1.88 12.72 8.60
N GLN A 43 -2.08 11.78 9.52
CA GLN A 43 -1.07 11.43 10.51
C GLN A 43 0.17 10.80 9.87
N VAL A 44 -0.01 9.85 8.95
CA VAL A 44 1.10 9.22 8.21
C VAL A 44 1.86 10.27 7.40
N LYS A 45 1.14 11.19 6.73
CA LYS A 45 1.76 12.30 6.01
C LYS A 45 2.60 13.17 6.93
N ALA A 46 2.10 13.53 8.09
CA ALA A 46 2.82 14.34 9.06
C ALA A 46 4.10 13.64 9.56
N ILE A 47 4.03 12.34 9.87
CA ILE A 47 5.20 11.53 10.25
C ILE A 47 6.24 11.55 9.13
N LYS A 48 5.83 11.29 7.89
CA LYS A 48 6.71 11.31 6.72
C LYS A 48 7.37 12.69 6.54
N ASP A 49 6.60 13.75 6.61
CA ASP A 49 7.09 15.13 6.41
C ASP A 49 8.13 15.50 7.49
N GLU A 50 7.89 15.14 8.75
CA GLU A 50 8.86 15.34 9.85
C GLU A 50 10.15 14.54 9.67
N LEU A 51 10.05 13.31 9.17
CA LEU A 51 11.23 12.47 8.91
C LEU A 51 12.08 13.05 7.78
N LEU A 52 11.45 13.51 6.69
CA LEU A 52 12.14 14.13 5.56
C LEU A 52 12.73 15.49 5.91
N LYS A 53 12.08 16.26 6.80
CA LYS A 53 12.65 17.51 7.31
C LYS A 53 13.95 17.28 8.08
N LYS A 54 14.03 16.19 8.84
CA LYS A 54 15.25 15.81 9.59
C LYS A 54 16.34 15.23 8.69
N ASN A 55 15.95 14.49 7.66
CA ASN A 55 16.87 13.89 6.70
C ASN A 55 16.19 13.75 5.33
N PRO A 56 16.41 14.71 4.39
CA PRO A 56 15.81 14.69 3.06
C PRO A 56 16.21 13.48 2.20
N GLU A 57 17.37 12.87 2.47
CA GLU A 57 17.84 11.67 1.75
C GLU A 57 17.18 10.38 2.23
N ARG A 58 16.44 10.41 3.33
CA ARG A 58 15.75 9.25 3.88
C ARG A 58 14.70 8.75 2.91
N LYS A 59 14.76 7.47 2.59
CA LYS A 59 13.78 6.78 1.76
C LYS A 59 12.67 6.23 2.64
N ILE A 60 11.42 6.56 2.31
CA ILE A 60 10.27 6.19 3.15
C ILE A 60 9.29 5.36 2.34
N PHE A 61 8.94 4.20 2.90
CA PHE A 61 7.85 3.36 2.42
C PHE A 61 6.68 3.45 3.41
N VAL A 62 5.48 3.61 2.90
CA VAL A 62 4.23 3.43 3.66
C VAL A 62 3.53 2.22 3.08
N MET A 63 3.30 1.19 3.89
CA MET A 63 2.76 -0.07 3.42
C MET A 63 1.71 -0.66 4.36
N GLY A 64 0.87 -1.52 3.82
CA GLY A 64 -0.10 -2.31 4.56
C GLY A 64 -1.51 -2.25 3.97
N ASP A 65 -2.47 -2.70 4.76
CA ASP A 65 -3.90 -2.61 4.44
C ASP A 65 -4.41 -1.19 4.77
N MET A 66 -4.61 -0.39 3.72
CA MET A 66 -5.11 0.98 3.84
C MET A 66 -6.63 1.05 3.98
N ASN A 67 -7.34 -0.09 3.78
CA ASN A 67 -8.81 -0.15 3.72
C ASN A 67 -9.45 0.89 2.76
N ASP A 68 -8.63 1.49 1.92
CA ASP A 68 -9.01 2.39 0.82
C ASP A 68 -8.23 2.02 -0.44
N ASP A 69 -8.86 2.26 -1.59
CA ASP A 69 -8.25 2.05 -2.88
C ASP A 69 -7.25 3.18 -3.22
N PRO A 70 -6.31 2.95 -4.15
CA PRO A 70 -5.37 4.00 -4.59
C PRO A 70 -6.03 5.28 -5.10
N VAL A 71 -7.26 5.19 -5.58
CA VAL A 71 -8.05 6.31 -6.12
C VAL A 71 -8.76 7.10 -5.03
N ASP A 72 -8.91 6.54 -3.83
CA ASP A 72 -9.65 7.17 -2.74
C ASP A 72 -8.94 8.42 -2.22
N LYS A 73 -9.71 9.33 -1.65
CA LYS A 73 -9.24 10.65 -1.18
C LYS A 73 -8.10 10.56 -0.17
N SER A 74 -8.15 9.57 0.73
CA SER A 74 -7.11 9.34 1.74
C SER A 74 -5.74 9.09 1.11
N MET A 75 -5.70 8.28 0.05
CA MET A 75 -4.48 7.91 -0.66
C MET A 75 -4.05 8.99 -1.67
N TYR A 76 -4.96 9.34 -2.60
CA TYR A 76 -4.61 10.19 -3.73
C TYR A 76 -4.44 11.67 -3.36
N GLN A 77 -5.32 12.22 -2.51
CA GLN A 77 -5.33 13.64 -2.16
C GLN A 77 -4.57 13.92 -0.86
N ILE A 78 -4.87 13.18 0.21
CA ILE A 78 -4.37 13.49 1.55
C ILE A 78 -2.94 13.01 1.73
N LEU A 79 -2.67 11.73 1.47
CA LEU A 79 -1.30 11.19 1.51
C LEU A 79 -0.47 11.69 0.31
N GLY A 80 -1.13 12.11 -0.77
CA GLY A 80 -0.47 12.58 -1.98
C GLY A 80 0.16 11.46 -2.80
N ALA A 81 -0.38 10.24 -2.73
CA ALA A 81 0.15 9.07 -3.42
C ALA A 81 -0.27 9.05 -4.90
N LYS A 82 0.63 9.46 -5.79
CA LYS A 82 0.38 9.71 -7.22
C LYS A 82 0.82 8.56 -8.11
N PRO A 83 0.08 8.30 -9.23
CA PRO A 83 0.33 7.14 -10.09
C PRO A 83 1.44 7.32 -11.13
N GLU A 84 1.84 8.55 -11.44
CA GLU A 84 2.74 8.84 -12.55
C GLU A 84 4.06 9.40 -12.05
N ILE A 85 5.16 8.66 -12.26
CA ILE A 85 6.51 9.04 -11.79
C ILE A 85 6.88 10.48 -12.22
N SER A 86 6.57 10.86 -13.46
CA SER A 86 6.86 12.21 -13.99
C SER A 86 6.09 13.34 -13.31
N LYS A 87 4.97 13.02 -12.64
CA LYS A 87 4.09 14.00 -11.99
C LYS A 87 4.21 14.01 -10.46
N VAL A 88 4.97 13.10 -9.87
CA VAL A 88 5.21 13.08 -8.43
C VAL A 88 6.06 14.29 -8.05
N LYS A 89 5.56 15.15 -7.19
CA LYS A 89 6.27 16.36 -6.70
C LYS A 89 6.98 16.08 -5.38
N ASP A 90 7.85 16.99 -4.99
CA ASP A 90 8.39 16.97 -3.63
C ASP A 90 7.23 17.10 -2.62
N GLY A 91 7.25 16.25 -1.62
CA GLY A 91 6.15 16.13 -0.64
C GLY A 91 5.07 15.12 -1.00
N ASP A 92 4.94 14.73 -2.28
CA ASP A 92 4.08 13.61 -2.70
C ASP A 92 4.71 12.26 -2.34
N MET A 93 3.94 11.19 -2.60
CA MET A 93 4.42 9.81 -2.68
C MET A 93 4.09 9.21 -4.03
N TYR A 94 4.84 8.20 -4.45
CA TYR A 94 4.53 7.41 -5.64
C TYR A 94 3.69 6.19 -5.27
N ASN A 95 2.62 5.96 -6.04
CA ASN A 95 1.74 4.81 -5.88
C ASN A 95 1.70 3.96 -7.16
N PRO A 96 2.49 2.88 -7.24
CA PRO A 96 2.50 2.01 -8.43
C PRO A 96 1.20 1.21 -8.61
N TRP A 97 0.38 1.07 -7.56
CA TRP A 97 -0.83 0.25 -7.55
C TRP A 97 -2.04 0.90 -8.22
N TYR A 98 -2.04 2.23 -8.34
CA TYR A 98 -3.17 3.01 -8.83
C TYR A 98 -3.69 2.50 -10.20
N ASN A 99 -2.78 2.32 -11.15
CA ASN A 99 -3.16 1.92 -12.52
C ASN A 99 -3.58 0.45 -12.61
N LEU A 100 -3.15 -0.43 -11.69
CA LEU A 100 -3.61 -1.82 -11.66
C LEU A 100 -5.11 -1.88 -11.37
N LEU A 101 -5.60 -1.11 -10.41
CA LEU A 101 -7.02 -1.04 -10.13
C LEU A 101 -7.77 -0.22 -11.18
N ALA A 102 -7.34 1.03 -11.41
CA ALA A 102 -8.09 1.99 -12.23
C ALA A 102 -8.19 1.62 -13.70
N LYS A 103 -7.17 0.96 -14.27
CA LYS A 103 -7.13 0.60 -15.69
C LYS A 103 -7.32 -0.88 -15.97
N GLN A 104 -6.97 -1.76 -15.03
CA GLN A 104 -7.00 -3.21 -15.25
C GLN A 104 -8.01 -3.94 -14.36
N GLY A 105 -8.63 -3.26 -13.39
CA GLY A 105 -9.58 -3.86 -12.46
C GLY A 105 -8.96 -4.93 -11.56
N VAL A 106 -7.62 -4.92 -11.37
CA VAL A 106 -6.90 -5.89 -10.56
C VAL A 106 -6.79 -5.39 -9.13
N GLY A 107 -7.09 -6.24 -8.17
CA GLY A 107 -7.04 -5.92 -6.74
C GLY A 107 -6.37 -7.00 -5.89
N THR A 108 -6.29 -6.73 -4.60
CA THR A 108 -5.74 -7.65 -3.60
C THR A 108 -6.81 -8.41 -2.83
N LEU A 109 -8.05 -7.91 -2.81
CA LEU A 109 -9.19 -8.59 -2.19
C LEU A 109 -10.43 -8.46 -3.06
N SER A 110 -11.38 -9.37 -2.84
CA SER A 110 -12.68 -9.33 -3.51
C SER A 110 -13.81 -9.21 -2.48
N TYR A 111 -14.68 -8.23 -2.69
CA TYR A 111 -15.86 -8.02 -1.87
C TYR A 111 -17.08 -7.77 -2.77
N ASN A 112 -18.17 -8.52 -2.55
CA ASN A 112 -19.42 -8.44 -3.34
C ASN A 112 -19.17 -8.51 -4.86
N GLY A 113 -18.22 -9.34 -5.30
CA GLY A 113 -17.91 -9.53 -6.72
C GLY A 113 -17.03 -8.45 -7.34
N ALA A 114 -16.65 -7.43 -6.59
CA ALA A 114 -15.72 -6.39 -7.03
C ALA A 114 -14.33 -6.58 -6.41
N TRP A 115 -13.28 -6.27 -7.16
CA TRP A 115 -11.91 -6.22 -6.67
C TRP A 115 -11.60 -4.85 -6.09
N ASN A 116 -10.98 -4.85 -4.91
CA ASN A 116 -10.41 -3.67 -4.28
C ASN A 116 -8.90 -3.88 -4.10
N LEU A 117 -8.14 -2.79 -4.01
CA LEU A 117 -6.69 -2.80 -3.86
C LEU A 117 -6.31 -2.03 -2.60
N PHE A 118 -6.56 -2.64 -1.43
CA PHE A 118 -6.30 -2.01 -0.14
C PHE A 118 -4.86 -2.19 0.34
N ASP A 119 -4.20 -3.25 -0.12
CA ASP A 119 -2.83 -3.58 0.25
C ASP A 119 -1.90 -2.85 -0.70
N GLN A 120 -1.18 -1.86 -0.19
CA GLN A 120 -0.37 -0.96 -0.99
C GLN A 120 1.00 -0.75 -0.34
N ILE A 121 2.00 -0.48 -1.18
CA ILE A 121 3.32 0.00 -0.79
C ILE A 121 3.58 1.26 -1.59
N VAL A 122 3.48 2.42 -0.94
CA VAL A 122 3.77 3.71 -1.56
C VAL A 122 5.09 4.25 -1.04
N MET A 123 5.77 5.08 -1.82
CA MET A 123 7.16 5.45 -1.55
C MET A 123 7.46 6.90 -1.86
N THR A 124 8.52 7.42 -1.23
CA THR A 124 9.00 8.78 -1.46
C THR A 124 9.67 8.94 -2.84
N PRO A 125 9.65 10.16 -3.41
CA PRO A 125 10.17 10.44 -4.76
C PRO A 125 11.65 10.14 -4.95
N ASN A 126 12.45 10.16 -3.89
CA ASN A 126 13.89 9.86 -3.95
C ASN A 126 14.22 8.36 -4.21
N LEU A 127 13.20 7.52 -4.37
CA LEU A 127 13.30 6.14 -4.86
C LEU A 127 13.05 6.01 -6.37
N LEU A 128 12.73 7.11 -7.08
CA LEU A 128 12.26 7.04 -8.45
C LEU A 128 13.36 7.35 -9.46
N ASP A 129 13.49 6.49 -10.48
CA ASP A 129 14.33 6.75 -11.67
C ASP A 129 13.59 7.64 -12.66
N ARG A 130 13.59 8.96 -12.40
CA ARG A 130 12.91 9.94 -13.26
C ARG A 130 13.59 10.17 -14.59
N ALA A 131 14.88 9.87 -14.68
CA ALA A 131 15.68 10.06 -15.87
C ALA A 131 15.71 8.81 -16.78
N GLY A 132 15.13 7.70 -16.32
CA GLY A 132 15.14 6.43 -17.06
C GLY A 132 16.54 5.84 -17.27
N LYS A 133 17.49 6.22 -16.41
CA LYS A 133 18.90 5.82 -16.53
C LYS A 133 19.16 4.37 -16.12
N LYS A 134 18.21 3.75 -15.43
CA LYS A 134 18.35 2.41 -14.84
C LYS A 134 19.63 2.27 -13.99
N ASP A 135 19.95 3.34 -13.26
CA ASP A 135 21.08 3.35 -12.34
C ASP A 135 20.64 2.78 -11.00
N PHE A 136 21.03 1.54 -10.74
CA PHE A 136 20.75 0.81 -9.50
C PHE A 136 21.95 0.83 -8.53
N SER A 137 22.84 1.80 -8.66
CA SER A 137 23.89 2.04 -7.66
C SER A 137 23.33 2.57 -6.33
N LYS A 138 22.08 3.04 -6.35
CA LYS A 138 21.28 3.45 -5.17
C LYS A 138 19.96 2.70 -5.18
N LEU A 139 19.32 2.59 -4.00
CA LEU A 139 17.97 2.04 -3.90
C LEU A 139 17.00 2.80 -4.82
N THR A 140 16.52 2.12 -5.82
CA THR A 140 15.68 2.68 -6.88
C THR A 140 14.53 1.73 -7.16
N PHE A 141 13.31 2.26 -7.21
CA PHE A 141 12.13 1.47 -7.55
C PHE A 141 12.26 0.91 -8.98
N TRP A 142 12.13 -0.39 -9.08
CA TRP A 142 12.15 -1.09 -10.37
C TRP A 142 10.76 -1.54 -10.82
N LYS A 143 10.09 -2.37 -10.02
CA LYS A 143 8.76 -2.91 -10.36
C LYS A 143 7.96 -3.26 -9.10
N HIS A 144 6.69 -3.57 -9.30
CA HIS A 144 5.75 -4.01 -8.27
C HIS A 144 4.97 -5.22 -8.76
N ALA A 145 4.43 -6.01 -7.84
CA ALA A 145 3.59 -7.15 -8.16
C ALA A 145 2.59 -7.47 -7.05
N ILE A 146 1.39 -7.88 -7.44
CA ILE A 146 0.48 -8.64 -6.57
C ILE A 146 0.83 -10.10 -6.76
N GLN A 147 1.13 -10.82 -5.69
CA GLN A 147 1.45 -12.24 -5.76
C GLN A 147 0.16 -13.04 -5.96
N ARG A 148 0.07 -13.71 -7.11
CA ARG A 148 -1.14 -14.42 -7.54
C ARG A 148 -0.86 -15.92 -7.76
N MET A 149 -0.22 -16.56 -6.78
CA MET A 149 0.06 -17.98 -6.85
C MET A 149 -1.26 -18.78 -6.82
N PRO A 150 -1.41 -19.85 -7.65
CA PRO A 150 -2.66 -20.60 -7.75
C PRO A 150 -3.23 -21.07 -6.41
N TYR A 151 -2.37 -21.49 -5.49
CA TYR A 151 -2.78 -21.96 -4.16
C TYR A 151 -3.39 -20.88 -3.24
N LEU A 152 -3.22 -19.60 -3.58
CA LEU A 152 -3.82 -18.48 -2.84
C LEU A 152 -5.30 -18.28 -3.16
N PHE A 153 -5.82 -18.96 -4.17
CA PHE A 153 -7.18 -18.75 -4.65
C PHE A 153 -8.12 -19.89 -4.30
N GLN A 154 -9.37 -19.54 -4.09
CA GLN A 154 -10.47 -20.51 -3.98
C GLN A 154 -10.70 -21.14 -5.35
N THR A 155 -10.68 -22.48 -5.40
CA THR A 155 -10.80 -23.25 -6.64
C THR A 155 -12.23 -23.64 -6.99
N GLU A 156 -13.13 -23.64 -6.00
CA GLU A 156 -14.50 -24.15 -6.15
C GLU A 156 -15.53 -23.25 -5.46
N GLY A 157 -16.79 -23.51 -5.73
CA GLY A 157 -17.94 -22.87 -5.10
C GLY A 157 -18.16 -21.41 -5.48
N LYS A 158 -19.01 -20.73 -4.71
CA LYS A 158 -19.46 -19.35 -4.96
C LYS A 158 -18.32 -18.34 -5.04
N TYR A 159 -17.22 -18.57 -4.35
CA TYR A 159 -16.09 -17.65 -4.26
C TYR A 159 -14.88 -18.10 -5.08
N LYS A 160 -15.08 -19.00 -6.05
CA LYS A 160 -14.05 -19.44 -6.99
C LYS A 160 -13.34 -18.23 -7.63
N GLY A 161 -12.01 -18.25 -7.65
CA GLY A 161 -11.19 -17.18 -8.24
C GLY A 161 -10.95 -15.96 -7.33
N THR A 162 -11.45 -15.99 -6.09
CA THR A 162 -11.10 -15.00 -5.06
C THR A 162 -10.05 -15.55 -4.10
N PRO A 163 -9.38 -14.71 -3.30
CA PRO A 163 -8.42 -15.21 -2.31
C PRO A 163 -9.04 -16.24 -1.38
N LYS A 164 -8.29 -17.33 -1.13
CA LYS A 164 -8.72 -18.40 -0.23
C LYS A 164 -8.49 -17.98 1.22
N ARG A 165 -9.56 -17.47 1.84
CA ARG A 165 -9.52 -16.99 3.23
C ARG A 165 -9.41 -18.11 4.25
N THR A 166 -8.84 -17.80 5.40
CA THR A 166 -8.66 -18.74 6.51
C THR A 166 -9.99 -19.19 7.10
N THR A 167 -10.93 -18.26 7.25
CA THR A 167 -12.25 -18.52 7.83
C THR A 167 -13.34 -17.73 7.11
N ALA A 168 -14.55 -18.25 7.09
CA ALA A 168 -15.76 -17.51 6.68
C ALA A 168 -16.97 -18.01 7.48
N GLY A 169 -17.76 -17.08 8.06
CA GLY A 169 -18.96 -17.43 8.82
C GLY A 169 -18.69 -18.35 10.01
N GLY A 170 -17.51 -18.26 10.64
CA GLY A 170 -17.10 -19.13 11.75
C GLY A 170 -16.58 -20.51 11.32
N VAL A 171 -16.54 -20.81 10.02
CA VAL A 171 -16.02 -22.07 9.47
C VAL A 171 -14.57 -21.89 9.05
N TRP A 172 -13.71 -22.85 9.44
CA TRP A 172 -12.32 -22.93 8.98
C TRP A 172 -12.27 -23.42 7.54
N LEU A 173 -11.62 -22.67 6.65
CA LEU A 173 -11.52 -22.95 5.21
C LEU A 173 -10.12 -23.36 4.76
N ASP A 174 -9.16 -23.42 5.68
CA ASP A 174 -7.77 -23.81 5.41
C ASP A 174 -7.10 -22.94 4.31
N GLY A 175 -7.44 -21.67 4.26
CA GLY A 175 -6.81 -20.69 3.38
C GLY A 175 -5.79 -19.85 4.12
N TYR A 176 -5.00 -19.09 3.37
CA TYR A 176 -3.93 -18.24 3.92
C TYR A 176 -4.43 -16.87 4.37
N SER A 177 -5.21 -16.21 3.51
CA SER A 177 -5.71 -14.85 3.73
C SER A 177 -6.84 -14.55 2.74
N ASP A 178 -7.70 -13.61 3.08
CA ASP A 178 -8.67 -13.00 2.14
C ASP A 178 -8.06 -11.84 1.34
N HIS A 179 -6.78 -11.55 1.55
CA HIS A 179 -6.01 -10.61 0.74
C HIS A 179 -4.82 -11.30 0.05
N LEU A 180 -4.44 -10.80 -1.11
CA LEU A 180 -3.24 -11.25 -1.83
C LEU A 180 -2.03 -10.42 -1.39
N PRO A 181 -0.84 -11.04 -1.24
CA PRO A 181 0.38 -10.33 -0.90
C PRO A 181 0.81 -9.37 -2.01
N VAL A 182 1.39 -8.23 -1.62
CA VAL A 182 2.00 -7.26 -2.52
C VAL A 182 3.49 -7.10 -2.25
N CYS A 183 4.26 -6.82 -3.28
CA CYS A 183 5.69 -6.55 -3.16
C CYS A 183 6.16 -5.49 -4.15
N VAL A 184 7.22 -4.80 -3.78
CA VAL A 184 8.01 -3.93 -4.66
C VAL A 184 9.42 -4.47 -4.77
N TYR A 185 10.06 -4.22 -5.91
CA TYR A 185 11.45 -4.58 -6.18
C TYR A 185 12.24 -3.29 -6.35
N LEU A 186 13.43 -3.27 -5.75
CA LEU A 186 14.36 -2.15 -5.74
C LEU A 186 15.65 -2.54 -6.42
#